data_2b209d94f1f142ceda479e43df88f6a7
#
_entry.id   2b209d94f1f142ceda479e43df88f6a7
#
_cell.length_a   1.000
_cell.length_b   1.000
_cell.length_c   1.000
_cell.angle_alpha   90.00
_cell.angle_beta   90.00
_cell.angle_gamma   90.00
#
_symmetry.space_group_name_H-M   'P 1'
#
loop_
_entity.id
_entity.type
_entity.pdbx_description
1 polymer ?
#
loop_
_entity_poly.entity_id
_entity_poly.type
_entity_poly.pdbx_seq_one_letter_code
_entity_poly.pdbx_strand_id
1 'polypeptide(L)'
;VLSKLQKVNRAAMELAMRIVTVINKWWECEPAIAAMLNSNAWPSGDTIWPKVLNSPLQRPSGKAPPWIKPRAVFQYNNFELEVWCISDLLNDAPGACQSSSSVKSLRLPQIFATGSSPDLVVAVGTASSATETPNRNGGVAIGTSVFLHDAHPDGENPSSTWKGPTDQLITSSISPKLFGQLVAFDAGSALLHFLPVKRNPSDSPVVTAGIADVALGTLNVTNYGDYKFKDPETVAAFMAAGHPARPASVETTHGLIRLACTDAPFLFVSAITDRFTYFDGDVSGVPMNDAQNTPAAYNAGITLRRMFANLDSSFSAKPADPCIPPS
;
A
#
# COMPACT_ATOMS: atom_id res chain seq x y z
N VAL A 1 -40.45 6.96 -16.71
CA VAL A 1 -39.16 7.06 -17.43
C VAL A 1 -38.02 7.22 -16.44
N LEU A 2 -38.11 8.12 -15.44
CA LEU A 2 -37.09 8.32 -14.40
C LEU A 2 -36.79 7.06 -13.57
N SER A 3 -37.80 6.19 -13.32
CA SER A 3 -37.61 4.95 -12.56
C SER A 3 -36.79 3.87 -13.30
N LYS A 4 -36.83 3.86 -14.64
CA LYS A 4 -36.00 2.93 -15.44
C LYS A 4 -34.55 3.38 -15.50
N LEU A 5 -34.29 4.68 -15.63
CA LEU A 5 -32.93 5.24 -15.61
C LEU A 5 -32.26 5.06 -14.23
N GLN A 6 -33.01 5.22 -13.14
CA GLN A 6 -32.49 4.94 -11.80
C GLN A 6 -32.21 3.44 -11.57
N LYS A 7 -33.04 2.54 -12.11
CA LYS A 7 -32.78 1.08 -12.04
C LYS A 7 -31.58 0.65 -12.89
N VAL A 8 -31.40 1.23 -14.07
CA VAL A 8 -30.25 0.96 -14.94
C VAL A 8 -28.95 1.47 -14.29
N ASN A 9 -28.96 2.68 -13.70
CA ASN A 9 -27.80 3.20 -12.97
C ASN A 9 -27.50 2.39 -11.70
N ARG A 10 -28.54 1.87 -11.03
CA ARG A 10 -28.34 1.02 -9.85
C ARG A 10 -27.76 -0.36 -10.21
N ALA A 11 -28.23 -0.95 -11.31
CA ALA A 11 -27.69 -2.21 -11.84
C ALA A 11 -26.25 -2.08 -12.38
N ALA A 12 -25.90 -0.92 -12.96
CA ALA A 12 -24.54 -0.61 -13.37
C ALA A 12 -23.60 -0.37 -12.17
N MET A 13 -24.11 0.18 -11.06
CA MET A 13 -23.37 0.32 -9.80
C MET A 13 -23.16 -1.02 -9.08
N GLU A 14 -24.04 -2.01 -9.27
CA GLU A 14 -23.89 -3.35 -8.68
C GLU A 14 -22.81 -4.22 -9.35
N LEU A 15 -22.22 -3.76 -10.45
CA LEU A 15 -21.17 -4.47 -11.23
C LEU A 15 -19.81 -3.78 -11.19
N ALA A 16 -19.66 -2.65 -10.53
CA ALA A 16 -18.38 -1.99 -10.38
C ALA A 16 -17.53 -2.76 -9.35
N MET A 17 -16.32 -3.16 -9.74
CA MET A 17 -15.36 -3.81 -8.86
C MET A 17 -14.99 -2.86 -7.72
N ARG A 18 -14.94 -3.36 -6.48
CA ARG A 18 -14.52 -2.59 -5.30
C ARG A 18 -13.06 -2.85 -4.99
N ILE A 19 -12.23 -1.82 -5.06
CA ILE A 19 -10.82 -1.88 -4.67
C ILE A 19 -10.61 -1.08 -3.39
N VAL A 20 -9.93 -1.67 -2.43
CA VAL A 20 -9.64 -1.06 -1.14
C VAL A 20 -8.15 -0.89 -0.98
N THR A 21 -7.67 0.35 -0.96
CA THR A 21 -6.30 0.69 -0.61
C THR A 21 -6.22 1.11 0.85
N VAL A 22 -5.31 0.51 1.61
CA VAL A 22 -5.12 0.77 3.04
C VAL A 22 -3.71 1.28 3.30
N ILE A 23 -3.60 2.45 3.90
CA ILE A 23 -2.35 3.14 4.21
C ILE A 23 -2.21 3.29 5.73
N ASN A 24 -1.02 3.11 6.27
CA ASN A 24 -0.81 3.07 7.72
C ASN A 24 -1.03 4.44 8.37
N LYS A 25 -0.23 5.43 8.00
CA LYS A 25 -0.17 6.73 8.67
C LYS A 25 -0.71 7.85 7.78
N TRP A 26 -1.20 8.90 8.43
CA TRP A 26 -1.72 10.07 7.72
C TRP A 26 -0.63 10.77 6.88
N TRP A 27 0.62 10.81 7.35
CA TRP A 27 1.75 11.40 6.59
C TRP A 27 2.18 10.56 5.37
N GLU A 28 1.73 9.34 5.26
CA GLU A 28 1.85 8.49 4.06
C GLU A 28 0.62 8.65 3.18
N CYS A 29 -0.56 8.71 3.79
CA CYS A 29 -1.84 8.74 3.09
C CYS A 29 -2.04 10.06 2.31
N GLU A 30 -1.75 11.19 2.93
CA GLU A 30 -1.94 12.50 2.29
C GLU A 30 -1.03 12.70 1.07
N PRO A 31 0.28 12.43 1.11
CA PRO A 31 1.13 12.51 -0.07
C PRO A 31 0.75 11.53 -1.17
N ALA A 32 0.36 10.29 -0.82
CA ALA A 32 -0.08 9.31 -1.80
C ALA A 32 -1.35 9.77 -2.53
N ILE A 33 -2.35 10.28 -1.80
CA ILE A 33 -3.56 10.85 -2.41
C ILE A 33 -3.21 12.08 -3.27
N ALA A 34 -2.33 12.96 -2.81
CA ALA A 34 -1.91 14.12 -3.56
C ALA A 34 -1.25 13.73 -4.90
N ALA A 35 -0.40 12.71 -4.91
CA ALA A 35 0.19 12.17 -6.12
C ALA A 35 -0.85 11.56 -7.07
N MET A 36 -1.84 10.86 -6.54
CA MET A 36 -2.93 10.31 -7.34
C MET A 36 -3.79 11.40 -8.00
N LEU A 37 -3.89 12.57 -7.38
CA LEU A 37 -4.63 13.72 -7.89
C LEU A 37 -3.79 14.59 -8.84
N ASN A 38 -2.48 14.48 -8.82
CA ASN A 38 -1.60 15.35 -9.59
C ASN A 38 -1.46 14.88 -11.05
N SER A 39 -2.01 15.68 -11.98
CA SER A 39 -1.92 15.41 -13.43
C SER A 39 -0.51 15.42 -13.98
N ASN A 40 0.41 16.12 -13.34
CA ASN A 40 1.80 16.26 -13.76
C ASN A 40 2.73 15.19 -13.17
N ALA A 41 2.22 14.32 -12.31
CA ALA A 41 3.02 13.25 -11.69
C ALA A 41 3.38 12.12 -12.67
N TRP A 42 2.85 12.15 -13.88
CA TRP A 42 3.07 11.13 -14.90
C TRP A 42 3.42 11.79 -16.26
N PRO A 43 4.25 11.14 -17.10
CA PRO A 43 4.55 11.64 -18.45
C PRO A 43 3.29 11.83 -19.28
N SER A 44 3.35 12.79 -20.21
CA SER A 44 2.24 13.10 -21.14
C SER A 44 1.72 11.86 -21.84
N GLY A 45 0.42 11.65 -21.82
CA GLY A 45 -0.24 10.52 -22.48
C GLY A 45 -1.13 9.69 -21.58
N ASP A 46 -1.14 9.93 -20.28
CA ASP A 46 -2.10 9.28 -19.38
C ASP A 46 -3.48 9.93 -19.57
N THR A 47 -4.35 9.23 -20.28
CA THR A 47 -5.70 9.75 -20.64
C THR A 47 -6.78 9.33 -19.65
N ILE A 48 -6.45 8.42 -18.72
CA ILE A 48 -7.40 7.88 -17.77
C ILE A 48 -7.32 8.65 -16.45
N TRP A 49 -8.36 9.43 -16.19
CA TRP A 49 -8.53 10.18 -14.96
C TRP A 49 -9.70 9.65 -14.16
N PRO A 50 -9.49 9.21 -12.93
CA PRO A 50 -10.61 8.83 -12.09
C PRO A 50 -11.44 10.07 -11.73
N LYS A 51 -12.74 9.89 -11.65
CA LYS A 51 -13.61 10.86 -11.02
C LYS A 51 -13.45 10.77 -9.52
N VAL A 52 -13.17 11.89 -8.87
CA VAL A 52 -13.16 11.96 -7.41
C VAL A 52 -14.61 12.05 -6.94
N LEU A 53 -15.08 11.03 -6.22
CA LEU A 53 -16.46 10.99 -5.69
C LEU A 53 -16.60 11.80 -4.41
N ASN A 54 -15.53 11.90 -3.63
CA ASN A 54 -15.43 12.82 -2.50
C ASN A 54 -14.11 13.57 -2.57
N SER A 55 -14.10 14.81 -2.10
CA SER A 55 -12.83 15.49 -1.83
C SER A 55 -12.09 14.74 -0.73
N PRO A 56 -10.74 14.67 -0.76
CA PRO A 56 -9.98 14.08 0.33
C PRO A 56 -10.45 14.65 1.66
N LEU A 57 -10.93 13.78 2.54
CA LEU A 57 -11.53 14.21 3.79
C LEU A 57 -10.43 14.67 4.73
N GLN A 58 -10.71 15.75 5.45
CA GLN A 58 -9.80 16.19 6.50
C GLN A 58 -9.74 15.13 7.59
N ARG A 59 -8.54 14.94 8.12
CA ARG A 59 -8.32 14.04 9.24
C ARG A 59 -9.18 14.45 10.44
N PRO A 60 -9.81 13.48 11.14
CA PRO A 60 -10.44 13.75 12.44
C PRO A 60 -9.42 14.33 13.41
N SER A 61 -9.79 15.36 14.15
CA SER A 61 -8.93 16.01 15.14
C SER A 61 -9.34 15.64 16.56
N GLY A 62 -8.36 15.50 17.47
CA GLY A 62 -8.58 15.37 18.90
C GLY A 62 -9.19 14.05 19.34
N LYS A 63 -10.08 14.10 20.34
CA LYS A 63 -10.73 12.94 20.98
C LYS A 63 -11.99 12.45 20.27
N ALA A 64 -12.15 12.77 18.99
CA ALA A 64 -13.30 12.30 18.21
C ALA A 64 -13.36 10.76 18.18
N PRO A 65 -14.55 10.17 17.98
CA PRO A 65 -14.66 8.73 17.74
C PRO A 65 -13.80 8.31 16.55
N PRO A 66 -13.37 7.05 16.46
CA PRO A 66 -12.63 6.53 15.31
C PRO A 66 -13.33 6.88 14.00
N TRP A 67 -12.55 7.31 13.02
CA TRP A 67 -13.06 7.66 11.70
C TRP A 67 -13.18 6.41 10.83
N ILE A 68 -14.41 5.93 10.64
CA ILE A 68 -14.70 4.71 9.87
C ILE A 68 -15.25 5.10 8.50
N LYS A 69 -14.43 5.79 7.71
CA LYS A 69 -14.72 6.21 6.34
C LYS A 69 -13.42 6.27 5.54
N PRO A 70 -13.46 6.04 4.21
CA PRO A 70 -12.30 6.26 3.37
C PRO A 70 -11.94 7.75 3.34
N ARG A 71 -10.65 8.04 3.29
CA ARG A 71 -10.10 9.38 3.09
C ARG A 71 -10.44 9.95 1.74
N ALA A 72 -10.39 9.10 0.72
CA ALA A 72 -10.73 9.45 -0.64
C ALA A 72 -11.43 8.29 -1.32
N VAL A 73 -12.31 8.61 -2.26
CA VAL A 73 -12.96 7.64 -3.14
C VAL A 73 -12.81 8.13 -4.57
N PHE A 74 -12.25 7.28 -5.41
CA PHE A 74 -12.04 7.54 -6.82
C PHE A 74 -12.90 6.58 -7.64
N GLN A 75 -13.59 7.09 -8.62
CA GLN A 75 -14.35 6.29 -9.58
C GLN A 75 -13.60 6.23 -10.90
N TYR A 76 -13.22 5.04 -11.28
CA TYR A 76 -12.76 4.67 -12.61
C TYR A 76 -13.94 4.14 -13.44
N ASN A 77 -13.72 3.83 -14.72
CA ASN A 77 -14.82 3.34 -15.57
C ASN A 77 -15.41 2.01 -15.08
N ASN A 78 -14.56 1.13 -14.52
CA ASN A 78 -14.92 -0.25 -14.22
C ASN A 78 -14.82 -0.60 -12.73
N PHE A 79 -14.35 0.31 -11.89
CA PHE A 79 -14.23 0.07 -10.45
C PHE A 79 -14.29 1.35 -9.62
N GLU A 80 -14.56 1.16 -8.35
CA GLU A 80 -14.42 2.18 -7.32
C GLU A 80 -13.20 1.86 -6.45
N LEU A 81 -12.39 2.86 -6.21
CA LEU A 81 -11.19 2.78 -5.37
C LEU A 81 -11.39 3.59 -4.10
N GLU A 82 -11.42 2.91 -2.98
CA GLU A 82 -11.41 3.51 -1.65
C GLU A 82 -9.98 3.62 -1.11
N VAL A 83 -9.61 4.76 -0.57
CA VAL A 83 -8.33 4.96 0.14
C VAL A 83 -8.60 5.17 1.63
N TRP A 84 -8.12 4.26 2.45
CA TRP A 84 -8.29 4.23 3.89
C TRP A 84 -6.97 4.52 4.62
N CYS A 85 -7.07 5.16 5.78
CA CYS A 85 -5.93 5.44 6.65
C CYS A 85 -6.11 4.76 8.01
N ILE A 86 -5.17 3.90 8.42
CA ILE A 86 -5.24 3.18 9.71
C ILE A 86 -5.19 4.17 10.87
N SER A 87 -4.41 5.24 10.78
CA SER A 87 -4.36 6.28 11.80
C SER A 87 -5.73 6.89 12.11
N ASP A 88 -6.62 7.00 11.11
CA ASP A 88 -7.97 7.51 11.32
C ASP A 88 -8.84 6.53 12.11
N LEU A 89 -8.71 5.23 11.82
CA LEU A 89 -9.41 4.17 12.57
C LEU A 89 -8.98 4.12 14.04
N LEU A 90 -7.72 4.46 14.31
CA LEU A 90 -7.15 4.47 15.66
C LEU A 90 -7.34 5.81 16.36
N ASN A 91 -7.79 6.84 15.65
CA ASN A 91 -7.84 8.22 16.12
C ASN A 91 -6.46 8.71 16.64
N ASP A 92 -5.38 8.33 15.93
CA ASP A 92 -4.02 8.71 16.28
C ASP A 92 -3.82 10.23 16.16
N ALA A 93 -3.23 10.85 17.18
CA ALA A 93 -2.81 12.25 17.09
C ALA A 93 -1.62 12.41 16.11
N PRO A 94 -1.44 13.60 15.49
CA PRO A 94 -0.22 13.92 14.78
C PRO A 94 1.01 13.70 15.66
N GLY A 95 2.02 12.98 15.17
CA GLY A 95 3.22 12.66 15.96
C GLY A 95 3.05 11.52 16.99
N ALA A 96 1.87 10.88 17.07
CA ALA A 96 1.69 9.71 17.91
C ALA A 96 2.61 8.57 17.44
N CYS A 97 3.20 7.86 18.39
CA CYS A 97 3.94 6.61 18.15
C CYS A 97 3.07 5.59 17.44
N GLN A 98 3.70 4.55 16.89
CA GLN A 98 3.00 3.42 16.29
C GLN A 98 2.06 2.78 17.33
N SER A 99 0.81 2.61 16.99
CA SER A 99 -0.07 1.75 17.79
C SER A 99 0.37 0.29 17.64
N SER A 100 0.23 -0.50 18.71
CA SER A 100 0.63 -1.91 18.68
C SER A 100 -0.07 -2.68 17.56
N SER A 101 0.60 -3.72 17.08
CA SER A 101 0.05 -4.62 16.05
C SER A 101 -1.29 -5.22 16.45
N SER A 102 -1.48 -5.54 17.73
CA SER A 102 -2.75 -6.06 18.26
C SER A 102 -3.89 -5.05 18.16
N VAL A 103 -3.62 -3.77 18.47
CA VAL A 103 -4.65 -2.70 18.36
C VAL A 103 -5.04 -2.46 16.90
N LYS A 104 -4.06 -2.43 15.98
CA LYS A 104 -4.32 -2.32 14.54
C LYS A 104 -5.18 -3.49 14.04
N SER A 105 -4.82 -4.72 14.40
CA SER A 105 -5.54 -5.94 14.01
C SER A 105 -6.99 -5.97 14.46
N LEU A 106 -7.32 -5.36 15.59
CA LEU A 106 -8.70 -5.25 16.08
C LEU A 106 -9.55 -4.25 15.26
N ARG A 107 -8.91 -3.28 14.61
CA ARG A 107 -9.60 -2.20 13.89
C ARG A 107 -9.68 -2.44 12.38
N LEU A 108 -8.66 -3.03 11.80
CA LEU A 108 -8.59 -3.29 10.36
C LEU A 108 -9.80 -4.02 9.76
N PRO A 109 -10.40 -5.04 10.39
CA PRO A 109 -11.59 -5.69 9.86
C PRO A 109 -12.78 -4.76 9.62
N GLN A 110 -12.85 -3.62 10.30
CA GLN A 110 -13.93 -2.64 10.12
C GLN A 110 -13.93 -2.04 8.70
N ILE A 111 -12.78 -1.94 8.04
CA ILE A 111 -12.65 -1.47 6.66
C ILE A 111 -13.36 -2.46 5.71
N PHE A 112 -13.13 -3.75 5.92
CA PHE A 112 -13.60 -4.81 5.03
C PHE A 112 -15.06 -5.21 5.30
N ALA A 113 -15.55 -4.94 6.52
CA ALA A 113 -16.95 -5.14 6.89
C ALA A 113 -17.90 -4.07 6.31
N THR A 114 -17.36 -2.98 5.76
CA THR A 114 -18.14 -1.88 5.19
C THR A 114 -18.43 -2.16 3.72
N GLY A 115 -19.69 -2.25 3.32
CA GLY A 115 -20.09 -2.49 1.92
C GLY A 115 -19.93 -3.96 1.47
N SER A 116 -19.72 -4.17 0.16
CA SER A 116 -19.43 -5.50 -0.41
C SER A 116 -18.00 -5.94 -0.09
N SER A 117 -17.74 -7.24 -0.16
CA SER A 117 -16.37 -7.75 -0.10
C SER A 117 -15.50 -7.09 -1.18
N PRO A 118 -14.27 -6.66 -0.87
CA PRO A 118 -13.39 -6.09 -1.88
C PRO A 118 -12.93 -7.14 -2.90
N ASP A 119 -12.89 -6.75 -4.17
CA ASP A 119 -12.34 -7.56 -5.25
C ASP A 119 -10.81 -7.50 -5.31
N LEU A 120 -10.23 -6.48 -4.67
CA LEU A 120 -8.79 -6.32 -4.51
C LEU A 120 -8.49 -5.46 -3.27
N VAL A 121 -7.50 -5.87 -2.50
CA VAL A 121 -6.94 -5.09 -1.39
C VAL A 121 -5.49 -4.73 -1.69
N VAL A 122 -5.14 -3.47 -1.54
CA VAL A 122 -3.80 -2.94 -1.73
C VAL A 122 -3.30 -2.34 -0.42
N ALA A 123 -2.29 -2.96 0.18
CA ALA A 123 -1.60 -2.39 1.33
C ALA A 123 -0.51 -1.43 0.85
N VAL A 124 -0.46 -0.24 1.41
CA VAL A 124 0.50 0.80 1.01
C VAL A 124 1.16 1.42 2.23
N GLY A 125 2.46 1.66 2.13
CA GLY A 125 3.20 2.32 3.20
C GLY A 125 4.65 2.59 2.82
N THR A 126 5.31 3.36 3.67
CA THR A 126 6.76 3.49 3.64
C THR A 126 7.42 2.29 4.29
N ALA A 127 8.58 1.89 3.80
CA ALA A 127 9.26 0.68 4.22
C ALA A 127 10.78 0.81 4.05
N SER A 128 11.53 0.05 4.84
CA SER A 128 12.94 -0.22 4.55
C SER A 128 13.07 -1.24 3.41
N SER A 129 14.09 -1.10 2.57
CA SER A 129 14.46 -2.16 1.62
C SER A 129 14.96 -3.38 2.39
N ALA A 130 14.44 -4.56 2.08
CA ALA A 130 14.94 -5.81 2.63
C ALA A 130 16.27 -6.27 2.03
N THR A 131 16.90 -5.44 1.19
CA THR A 131 18.24 -5.69 0.62
C THR A 131 19.14 -4.51 0.90
N GLU A 132 20.44 -4.77 1.05
CA GLU A 132 21.44 -3.72 1.30
C GLU A 132 21.82 -2.89 0.06
N THR A 133 21.16 -3.12 -1.04
CA THR A 133 21.45 -2.44 -2.29
C THR A 133 21.08 -0.95 -2.20
N PRO A 134 22.06 -0.01 -2.32
CA PRO A 134 21.82 1.41 -2.08
C PRO A 134 20.84 2.07 -3.05
N ASN A 135 20.52 1.42 -4.16
CA ASN A 135 19.72 2.00 -5.25
C ASN A 135 18.21 1.85 -5.05
N ARG A 136 17.79 1.40 -3.86
CA ARG A 136 16.36 1.18 -3.59
C ARG A 136 15.66 2.40 -2.98
N ASN A 137 16.41 3.28 -2.31
CA ASN A 137 15.82 4.44 -1.65
C ASN A 137 15.11 5.35 -2.67
N GLY A 138 13.83 5.65 -2.40
CA GLY A 138 12.92 6.34 -3.32
C GLY A 138 12.23 5.42 -4.33
N GLY A 139 12.65 4.16 -4.44
CA GLY A 139 11.97 3.17 -5.28
C GLY A 139 10.68 2.67 -4.65
N VAL A 140 9.94 1.87 -5.42
CA VAL A 140 8.71 1.23 -4.98
C VAL A 140 8.80 -0.26 -5.25
N ALA A 141 8.48 -1.08 -4.24
CA ALA A 141 8.42 -2.53 -4.37
C ALA A 141 6.96 -3.00 -4.31
N ILE A 142 6.59 -3.90 -5.23
CA ILE A 142 5.25 -4.46 -5.34
C ILE A 142 5.33 -5.98 -5.28
N GLY A 143 4.53 -6.59 -4.43
CA GLY A 143 4.44 -8.03 -4.31
C GLY A 143 3.10 -8.47 -3.73
N THR A 144 2.96 -9.78 -3.46
CA THR A 144 1.65 -10.34 -3.07
C THR A 144 1.69 -11.19 -1.81
N SER A 145 2.85 -11.41 -1.24
CA SER A 145 3.02 -12.25 -0.07
C SER A 145 3.54 -11.46 1.12
N VAL A 146 3.24 -11.90 2.31
CA VAL A 146 3.72 -11.28 3.56
C VAL A 146 4.29 -12.33 4.49
N PHE A 147 5.23 -11.92 5.34
CA PHE A 147 5.80 -12.72 6.40
C PHE A 147 5.87 -11.85 7.65
N LEU A 148 5.30 -12.30 8.74
CA LEU A 148 5.27 -11.55 10.00
C LEU A 148 6.23 -12.17 11.00
N HIS A 149 7.00 -11.33 11.69
CA HIS A 149 7.89 -11.75 12.76
C HIS A 149 7.72 -10.84 13.98
N ASP A 150 7.61 -11.46 15.15
CA ASP A 150 7.54 -10.75 16.43
C ASP A 150 8.96 -10.66 17.02
N ALA A 151 9.73 -9.73 16.48
CA ALA A 151 11.12 -9.50 16.85
C ALA A 151 11.24 -9.04 18.30
N HIS A 152 12.14 -9.65 19.03
CA HIS A 152 12.47 -9.33 20.42
C HIS A 152 13.96 -9.10 20.55
N PRO A 153 14.41 -7.87 20.85
CA PRO A 153 15.79 -7.63 21.20
C PRO A 153 16.24 -8.56 22.34
N ASP A 154 17.50 -8.95 22.32
CA ASP A 154 18.07 -9.80 23.36
C ASP A 154 17.74 -9.27 24.76
N GLY A 155 17.10 -10.10 25.58
CA GLY A 155 16.72 -9.78 26.94
C GLY A 155 15.32 -9.13 27.12
N GLU A 156 14.59 -8.83 26.05
CA GLU A 156 13.18 -8.42 26.15
C GLU A 156 12.27 -9.66 26.26
N ASN A 157 11.23 -9.53 27.08
CA ASN A 157 10.18 -10.54 27.08
C ASN A 157 9.37 -10.50 25.77
N PRO A 158 8.98 -11.66 25.24
CA PRO A 158 8.09 -11.70 24.08
C PRO A 158 6.86 -10.83 24.29
N SER A 159 6.44 -10.08 23.26
CA SER A 159 5.22 -9.31 23.32
C SER A 159 4.04 -10.25 23.58
N SER A 160 3.48 -10.19 24.78
CA SER A 160 2.34 -11.01 25.16
C SER A 160 1.03 -10.61 24.47
N THR A 161 1.04 -9.50 23.73
CA THR A 161 -0.16 -8.91 23.14
C THR A 161 -0.49 -9.45 21.76
N TRP A 162 0.50 -9.88 20.98
CA TRP A 162 0.26 -10.47 19.67
C TRP A 162 -0.19 -11.93 19.79
N LYS A 163 -1.30 -12.27 19.15
CA LYS A 163 -1.88 -13.63 19.16
C LYS A 163 -2.08 -14.18 17.74
N GLY A 164 -1.69 -13.41 16.73
CA GLY A 164 -1.77 -13.84 15.34
C GLY A 164 -0.60 -14.75 14.93
N PRO A 165 -0.57 -15.20 13.66
CA PRO A 165 0.49 -16.02 13.13
C PRO A 165 1.83 -15.25 13.06
N THR A 166 2.93 -15.96 13.27
CA THR A 166 4.30 -15.49 13.05
C THR A 166 5.09 -16.56 12.30
N ASP A 167 6.20 -16.15 11.70
CA ASP A 167 7.22 -17.03 11.09
C ASP A 167 6.67 -17.97 10.02
N GLN A 168 5.65 -17.49 9.30
CA GLN A 168 5.08 -18.21 8.19
C GLN A 168 4.77 -17.28 7.01
N LEU A 169 4.95 -17.80 5.80
CA LEU A 169 4.64 -17.09 4.57
C LEU A 169 3.12 -17.14 4.32
N ILE A 170 2.51 -15.96 4.16
CA ILE A 170 1.10 -15.80 3.87
C ILE A 170 0.97 -15.25 2.45
N THR A 171 0.50 -16.09 1.55
CA THR A 171 0.33 -15.74 0.13
C THR A 171 -1.02 -15.12 -0.17
N SER A 172 -1.14 -14.45 -1.31
CA SER A 172 -2.39 -13.90 -1.83
C SER A 172 -3.06 -14.84 -2.82
N SER A 173 -4.37 -14.73 -2.96
CA SER A 173 -5.16 -15.37 -4.01
C SER A 173 -5.20 -14.58 -5.32
N ILE A 174 -4.44 -13.49 -5.45
CA ILE A 174 -4.41 -12.69 -6.67
C ILE A 174 -3.94 -13.52 -7.86
N SER A 175 -4.67 -13.45 -8.98
CA SER A 175 -4.28 -14.18 -10.17
C SER A 175 -3.06 -13.55 -10.86
N PRO A 176 -2.17 -14.34 -11.49
CA PRO A 176 -1.06 -13.80 -12.27
C PRO A 176 -1.50 -12.84 -13.37
N LYS A 177 -2.69 -13.06 -13.95
CA LYS A 177 -3.27 -12.18 -14.97
C LYS A 177 -3.58 -10.80 -14.37
N LEU A 178 -4.28 -10.74 -13.25
CA LEU A 178 -4.63 -9.47 -12.59
C LEU A 178 -3.37 -8.73 -12.13
N PHE A 179 -2.44 -9.43 -11.50
CA PHE A 179 -1.15 -8.86 -11.11
C PHE A 179 -0.42 -8.27 -12.31
N GLY A 180 -0.26 -9.05 -13.40
CA GLY A 180 0.39 -8.60 -14.63
C GLY A 180 -0.28 -7.37 -15.25
N GLN A 181 -1.61 -7.26 -15.20
CA GLN A 181 -2.33 -6.07 -15.68
C GLN A 181 -2.00 -4.83 -14.84
N LEU A 182 -1.99 -4.97 -13.50
CA LEU A 182 -1.70 -3.86 -12.59
C LEU A 182 -0.27 -3.32 -12.79
N VAL A 183 0.71 -4.19 -13.00
CA VAL A 183 2.13 -3.81 -13.11
C VAL A 183 2.63 -3.70 -14.56
N ALA A 184 1.74 -3.68 -15.54
CA ALA A 184 2.06 -3.58 -16.97
C ALA A 184 2.49 -2.17 -17.38
N PHE A 185 3.43 -1.56 -16.68
CA PHE A 185 4.01 -0.27 -17.05
C PHE A 185 5.53 -0.36 -17.06
N ASP A 186 6.14 0.47 -17.89
CA ASP A 186 7.59 0.62 -17.88
C ASP A 186 8.01 1.30 -16.56
N ALA A 187 8.72 0.57 -15.73
CA ALA A 187 9.23 1.07 -14.45
C ALA A 187 10.13 2.32 -14.62
N GLY A 188 10.82 2.44 -15.75
CA GLY A 188 11.63 3.60 -16.08
C GLY A 188 10.81 4.83 -16.50
N SER A 189 9.53 4.67 -16.80
CA SER A 189 8.65 5.79 -17.19
C SER A 189 8.02 6.52 -16.00
N ALA A 190 8.10 5.97 -14.79
CA ALA A 190 7.57 6.60 -13.60
C ALA A 190 8.46 7.77 -13.16
N LEU A 191 7.87 8.96 -13.04
CA LEU A 191 8.57 10.14 -12.53
C LEU A 191 8.62 10.10 -10.99
N LEU A 192 9.42 9.19 -10.45
CA LEU A 192 9.59 9.08 -9.01
C LEU A 192 10.47 10.22 -8.48
N HIS A 193 10.08 10.76 -7.32
CA HIS A 193 10.86 11.75 -6.63
C HIS A 193 12.11 11.13 -6.01
N PHE A 194 13.21 11.85 -6.09
CA PHE A 194 14.41 11.48 -5.36
C PHE A 194 14.26 11.79 -3.88
N LEU A 195 14.72 10.87 -3.04
CA LEU A 195 14.84 11.15 -1.63
C LEU A 195 16.12 11.94 -1.35
N PRO A 196 16.15 12.81 -0.33
CA PRO A 196 17.34 13.60 0.03
C PRO A 196 18.45 12.78 0.69
N VAL A 197 18.35 11.46 0.73
CA VAL A 197 19.34 10.57 1.32
C VAL A 197 20.57 10.37 0.45
N LYS A 198 21.68 10.03 1.12
CA LYS A 198 22.93 9.66 0.46
C LYS A 198 22.71 8.41 -0.39
N ARG A 199 22.79 8.59 -1.70
CA ARG A 199 22.77 7.53 -2.68
C ARG A 199 23.70 7.90 -3.81
N ASN A 200 24.01 6.95 -4.68
CA ASN A 200 24.76 7.27 -5.89
C ASN A 200 23.89 8.18 -6.78
N PRO A 201 24.37 9.40 -7.15
CA PRO A 201 23.59 10.35 -7.94
C PRO A 201 23.17 9.82 -9.32
N SER A 202 23.86 8.79 -9.84
CA SER A 202 23.52 8.15 -11.11
C SER A 202 22.30 7.20 -11.02
N ASP A 203 21.87 6.85 -9.81
CA ASP A 203 20.81 5.86 -9.62
C ASP A 203 19.44 6.55 -9.53
N SER A 204 18.57 6.25 -10.47
CA SER A 204 17.17 6.70 -10.44
C SER A 204 16.32 5.74 -9.58
N PRO A 205 15.34 6.26 -8.83
CA PRO A 205 14.36 5.42 -8.18
C PRO A 205 13.63 4.56 -9.22
N VAL A 206 13.41 3.29 -8.89
CA VAL A 206 12.74 2.35 -9.78
C VAL A 206 11.56 1.66 -9.09
N VAL A 207 10.57 1.28 -9.88
CA VAL A 207 9.52 0.36 -9.43
C VAL A 207 9.99 -1.06 -9.71
N THR A 208 9.91 -1.93 -8.70
CA THR A 208 10.14 -3.36 -8.86
C THR A 208 8.87 -4.12 -8.51
N ALA A 209 8.52 -5.11 -9.31
CA ALA A 209 7.33 -5.90 -9.09
C ALA A 209 7.60 -7.38 -9.31
N GLY A 210 7.16 -8.20 -8.37
CA GLY A 210 7.26 -9.66 -8.48
C GLY A 210 6.08 -10.32 -7.77
N ILE A 211 5.35 -11.19 -8.47
CA ILE A 211 4.19 -11.87 -7.87
C ILE A 211 4.58 -12.73 -6.65
N ALA A 212 5.82 -13.18 -6.58
CA ALA A 212 6.35 -13.93 -5.44
C ALA A 212 7.10 -13.07 -4.42
N ASP A 213 7.17 -11.75 -4.62
CA ASP A 213 7.85 -10.86 -3.70
C ASP A 213 7.11 -10.75 -2.36
N VAL A 214 7.87 -10.62 -1.28
CA VAL A 214 7.39 -10.68 0.09
C VAL A 214 7.66 -9.36 0.81
N ALA A 215 6.64 -8.80 1.43
CA ALA A 215 6.80 -7.77 2.45
C ALA A 215 7.01 -8.46 3.82
N LEU A 216 8.11 -8.15 4.47
CA LEU A 216 8.40 -8.62 5.82
C LEU A 216 7.77 -7.66 6.82
N GLY A 217 6.99 -8.18 7.75
CA GLY A 217 6.28 -7.41 8.74
C GLY A 217 6.92 -7.55 10.12
N THR A 218 7.56 -6.49 10.61
CA THR A 218 8.06 -6.40 11.98
C THR A 218 6.94 -6.02 12.93
N LEU A 219 6.59 -6.92 13.83
CA LEU A 219 5.50 -6.71 14.79
C LEU A 219 5.98 -5.88 16.00
N ASN A 220 5.02 -5.19 16.64
CA ASN A 220 5.21 -4.50 17.92
C ASN A 220 6.33 -3.44 17.93
N VAL A 221 6.57 -2.79 16.82
CA VAL A 221 7.39 -1.59 16.78
C VAL A 221 6.65 -0.45 17.49
N THR A 222 7.26 0.13 18.51
CA THR A 222 6.67 1.18 19.35
C THR A 222 7.29 2.54 19.15
N ASN A 223 8.54 2.57 18.72
CA ASN A 223 9.27 3.82 18.43
C ASN A 223 10.27 3.63 17.28
N TYR A 224 10.84 4.71 16.78
CA TYR A 224 11.80 4.65 15.67
C TYR A 224 13.09 3.89 15.98
N GLY A 225 13.54 3.89 17.24
CA GLY A 225 14.73 3.15 17.63
C GLY A 225 14.59 1.64 17.48
N ASP A 226 13.36 1.14 17.52
CA ASP A 226 13.07 -0.29 17.39
C ASP A 226 13.44 -0.83 16.00
N TYR A 227 13.26 -0.03 14.94
CA TYR A 227 13.58 -0.46 13.57
C TYR A 227 15.02 -0.91 13.41
N LYS A 228 15.95 -0.23 14.06
CA LYS A 228 17.38 -0.53 14.01
C LYS A 228 17.73 -1.97 14.41
N PHE A 229 16.94 -2.53 15.32
CA PHE A 229 17.17 -3.87 15.88
C PHE A 229 16.19 -4.89 15.32
N LYS A 230 14.92 -4.53 15.25
CA LYS A 230 13.84 -5.47 14.91
C LYS A 230 13.75 -5.78 13.42
N ASP A 231 14.06 -4.84 12.54
CA ASP A 231 14.06 -5.11 11.10
C ASP A 231 15.14 -6.11 10.67
N PRO A 232 16.41 -5.99 11.11
CA PRO A 232 17.42 -7.01 10.85
C PRO A 232 17.05 -8.39 11.39
N GLU A 233 16.42 -8.48 12.58
CA GLU A 233 15.95 -9.74 13.15
C GLU A 233 14.83 -10.35 12.29
N THR A 234 13.88 -9.54 11.85
CA THR A 234 12.79 -9.96 10.95
C THR A 234 13.34 -10.52 9.62
N VAL A 235 14.33 -9.85 9.04
CA VAL A 235 15.01 -10.35 7.83
C VAL A 235 15.72 -11.67 8.11
N ALA A 236 16.44 -11.77 9.22
CA ALA A 236 17.14 -12.99 9.60
C ALA A 236 16.19 -14.17 9.84
N ALA A 237 15.05 -13.93 10.48
CA ALA A 237 14.01 -14.95 10.69
C ALA A 237 13.44 -15.46 9.35
N PHE A 238 13.16 -14.55 8.42
CA PHE A 238 12.70 -14.92 7.08
C PHE A 238 13.74 -15.76 6.33
N MET A 239 15.00 -15.36 6.36
CA MET A 239 16.08 -16.10 5.71
C MET A 239 16.29 -17.49 6.34
N ALA A 240 16.19 -17.59 7.67
CA ALA A 240 16.29 -18.86 8.39
C ALA A 240 15.15 -19.83 8.07
N ALA A 241 13.96 -19.31 7.76
CA ALA A 241 12.82 -20.12 7.35
C ALA A 241 13.00 -20.79 5.96
N GLY A 242 14.03 -20.37 5.19
CA GLY A 242 14.42 -21.02 3.93
C GLY A 242 13.40 -20.88 2.80
N HIS A 243 12.57 -19.86 2.82
CA HIS A 243 11.62 -19.60 1.75
C HIS A 243 12.35 -19.23 0.44
N PRO A 244 11.95 -19.78 -0.73
CA PRO A 244 12.54 -19.43 -2.02
C PRO A 244 12.11 -18.05 -2.52
N ALA A 245 11.13 -17.41 -1.86
CA ALA A 245 10.60 -16.11 -2.21
C ALA A 245 11.61 -14.99 -1.92
N ARG A 246 11.52 -13.90 -2.67
CA ARG A 246 12.42 -12.74 -2.51
C ARG A 246 11.83 -11.75 -1.50
N PRO A 247 12.56 -11.43 -0.42
CA PRO A 247 12.15 -10.33 0.45
C PRO A 247 12.35 -8.99 -0.29
N ALA A 248 11.30 -8.18 -0.35
CA ALA A 248 11.29 -6.91 -1.08
C ALA A 248 11.38 -5.70 -0.16
N SER A 249 10.70 -5.75 0.98
CA SER A 249 10.61 -4.65 1.94
C SER A 249 10.44 -5.17 3.37
N VAL A 250 10.74 -4.30 4.34
CA VAL A 250 10.44 -4.52 5.77
C VAL A 250 9.61 -3.34 6.27
N GLU A 251 8.49 -3.63 6.93
CA GLU A 251 7.56 -2.61 7.44
C GLU A 251 6.69 -3.16 8.58
N THR A 252 5.62 -2.50 9.00
CA THR A 252 4.87 -2.86 10.22
C THR A 252 3.38 -3.18 10.00
N THR A 253 2.84 -3.10 8.78
CA THR A 253 1.38 -3.11 8.59
C THR A 253 0.86 -3.95 7.44
N HIS A 254 1.63 -4.18 6.38
CA HIS A 254 1.14 -4.93 5.21
C HIS A 254 0.65 -6.32 5.60
N GLY A 255 1.40 -7.00 6.47
CA GLY A 255 0.99 -8.30 6.99
C GLY A 255 -0.29 -8.25 7.82
N LEU A 256 -0.48 -7.21 8.62
CA LEU A 256 -1.72 -7.03 9.40
C LEU A 256 -2.93 -6.79 8.49
N ILE A 257 -2.76 -6.00 7.42
CA ILE A 257 -3.80 -5.76 6.42
C ILE A 257 -4.13 -7.07 5.69
N ARG A 258 -3.12 -7.85 5.30
CA ARG A 258 -3.31 -9.15 4.65
C ARG A 258 -4.09 -10.13 5.54
N LEU A 259 -3.79 -10.17 6.83
CA LEU A 259 -4.53 -11.00 7.77
C LEU A 259 -5.98 -10.56 7.94
N ALA A 260 -6.23 -9.24 7.92
CA ALA A 260 -7.57 -8.70 8.12
C ALA A 260 -8.49 -8.89 6.89
N CYS A 261 -7.94 -8.94 5.68
CA CYS A 261 -8.71 -9.09 4.44
C CYS A 261 -8.89 -10.55 3.97
N THR A 262 -8.41 -11.52 4.74
CA THR A 262 -8.46 -12.99 4.59
C THR A 262 -8.56 -13.55 3.17
N ASP A 263 -9.72 -13.48 2.52
CA ASP A 263 -10.03 -14.16 1.26
C ASP A 263 -9.89 -13.28 0.01
N ALA A 264 -9.77 -11.96 0.20
CA ALA A 264 -9.64 -11.04 -0.92
C ALA A 264 -8.27 -11.17 -1.62
N PRO A 265 -8.22 -11.03 -2.96
CA PRO A 265 -6.98 -10.81 -3.66
C PRO A 265 -6.22 -9.63 -3.04
N PHE A 266 -4.91 -9.80 -2.82
CA PHE A 266 -4.09 -8.85 -2.09
C PHE A 266 -2.78 -8.59 -2.81
N LEU A 267 -2.32 -7.37 -2.76
CA LEU A 267 -0.95 -6.98 -3.07
C LEU A 267 -0.48 -5.88 -2.12
N PHE A 268 0.82 -5.69 -2.03
CA PHE A 268 1.41 -4.57 -1.32
C PHE A 268 2.20 -3.64 -2.25
N VAL A 269 2.29 -2.38 -1.86
CA VAL A 269 3.08 -1.32 -2.50
C VAL A 269 3.91 -0.65 -1.41
N SER A 270 5.19 -0.99 -1.35
CA SER A 270 6.14 -0.46 -0.39
C SER A 270 6.99 0.63 -1.00
N ALA A 271 6.88 1.86 -0.50
CA ALA A 271 7.73 2.97 -0.89
C ALA A 271 9.01 2.97 -0.04
N ILE A 272 10.15 2.75 -0.66
CA ILE A 272 11.40 2.51 0.05
C ILE A 272 12.00 3.83 0.53
N THR A 273 12.17 3.95 1.83
CA THR A 273 12.77 5.12 2.50
C THR A 273 14.25 4.95 2.79
N ASP A 274 14.67 3.75 3.13
CA ASP A 274 15.99 3.40 3.64
C ASP A 274 16.30 1.92 3.42
N ARG A 275 17.47 1.49 3.84
CA ARG A 275 17.89 0.07 3.87
C ARG A 275 17.82 -0.46 5.30
N PHE A 276 17.32 -1.65 5.47
CA PHE A 276 17.02 -2.23 6.79
C PHE A 276 18.23 -2.26 7.77
N THR A 277 19.48 -2.34 7.27
CA THR A 277 20.68 -2.29 8.11
C THR A 277 21.32 -0.91 8.20
N TYR A 278 20.87 0.06 7.42
CA TYR A 278 21.48 1.39 7.29
C TYR A 278 20.56 2.52 7.74
N PHE A 279 19.56 2.24 8.54
CA PHE A 279 18.59 3.22 9.00
C PHE A 279 19.22 4.53 9.46
N ASP A 280 20.19 4.47 10.40
CA ASP A 280 20.87 5.67 10.91
C ASP A 280 21.65 6.41 9.80
N GLY A 281 22.24 5.71 8.85
CA GLY A 281 23.03 6.30 7.75
C GLY A 281 22.17 6.90 6.65
N ASP A 282 21.03 6.29 6.38
CA ASP A 282 20.12 6.72 5.32
C ASP A 282 19.18 7.84 5.78
N VAL A 283 18.83 7.90 7.08
CA VAL A 283 17.88 8.89 7.62
C VAL A 283 18.50 9.89 8.59
N SER A 284 19.80 9.74 8.97
CA SER A 284 20.41 10.60 9.96
C SER A 284 20.49 12.05 9.49
N GLY A 285 20.11 12.97 10.36
CA GLY A 285 20.14 14.41 10.07
C GLY A 285 18.97 14.91 9.22
N VAL A 286 18.01 14.05 8.88
CA VAL A 286 16.83 14.40 8.11
C VAL A 286 15.60 14.17 8.99
N PRO A 287 14.71 15.17 9.14
CA PRO A 287 13.41 14.93 9.78
C PRO A 287 12.66 13.85 8.98
N MET A 288 12.48 12.67 9.58
CA MET A 288 11.96 11.48 8.88
C MET A 288 10.65 11.74 8.14
N ASN A 289 9.76 12.51 8.74
CA ASN A 289 8.43 12.70 8.17
C ASN A 289 8.42 13.59 6.93
N ASP A 290 9.21 14.65 6.91
CA ASP A 290 9.10 15.67 5.87
C ASP A 290 10.04 15.40 4.69
N ALA A 291 11.24 14.94 4.95
CA ALA A 291 12.26 14.82 3.93
C ALA A 291 12.39 13.42 3.33
N GLN A 292 11.97 12.39 4.04
CA GLN A 292 12.13 10.99 3.65
C GLN A 292 10.79 10.31 3.36
N ASN A 293 9.91 10.26 4.35
CA ASN A 293 8.66 9.51 4.23
C ASN A 293 7.66 10.17 3.27
N THR A 294 7.59 11.50 3.26
CA THR A 294 6.66 12.23 2.38
C THR A 294 6.96 12.02 0.89
N PRO A 295 8.20 12.21 0.39
CA PRO A 295 8.53 11.90 -1.01
C PRO A 295 8.36 10.41 -1.36
N ALA A 296 8.71 9.49 -0.46
CA ALA A 296 8.52 8.07 -0.68
C ALA A 296 7.02 7.72 -0.81
N ALA A 297 6.18 8.21 0.09
CA ALA A 297 4.74 8.01 0.02
C ALA A 297 4.13 8.64 -1.24
N TYR A 298 4.65 9.79 -1.68
CA TYR A 298 4.27 10.41 -2.95
C TYR A 298 4.61 9.49 -4.13
N ASN A 299 5.78 8.85 -4.13
CA ASN A 299 6.18 7.86 -5.13
C ASN A 299 5.24 6.63 -5.15
N ALA A 300 4.78 6.17 -3.98
CA ALA A 300 3.75 5.14 -3.92
C ALA A 300 2.46 5.61 -4.61
N GLY A 301 2.03 6.84 -4.38
CA GLY A 301 0.84 7.42 -5.00
C GLY A 301 0.94 7.52 -6.53
N ILE A 302 2.10 7.91 -7.06
CA ILE A 302 2.39 7.89 -8.50
C ILE A 302 2.23 6.46 -9.05
N THR A 303 2.79 5.49 -8.35
CA THR A 303 2.73 4.08 -8.74
C THR A 303 1.30 3.55 -8.73
N LEU A 304 0.55 3.81 -7.65
CA LEU A 304 -0.86 3.43 -7.53
C LEU A 304 -1.70 3.99 -8.67
N ARG A 305 -1.53 5.28 -8.96
CA ARG A 305 -2.25 5.92 -10.06
C ARG A 305 -2.03 5.17 -11.37
N ARG A 306 -0.79 4.80 -11.67
CA ARG A 306 -0.47 4.07 -12.88
C ARG A 306 -1.03 2.67 -12.88
N MET A 307 -0.92 1.95 -11.79
CA MET A 307 -1.51 0.62 -11.63
C MET A 307 -3.01 0.63 -11.93
N PHE A 308 -3.72 1.59 -11.38
CA PHE A 308 -5.17 1.69 -11.56
C PHE A 308 -5.57 2.18 -12.95
N ALA A 309 -4.80 3.07 -13.56
CA ALA A 309 -5.00 3.45 -14.97
C ALA A 309 -4.82 2.25 -15.90
N ASN A 310 -3.81 1.41 -15.67
CA ASN A 310 -3.61 0.18 -16.44
C ASN A 310 -4.76 -0.82 -16.26
N LEU A 311 -5.24 -0.98 -15.04
CA LEU A 311 -6.37 -1.86 -14.75
C LEU A 311 -7.62 -1.36 -15.48
N ASP A 312 -7.92 -0.07 -15.43
CA ASP A 312 -9.07 0.53 -16.09
C ASP A 312 -9.00 0.39 -17.62
N SER A 313 -7.83 0.65 -18.22
CA SER A 313 -7.62 0.48 -19.66
C SER A 313 -7.79 -0.96 -20.12
N SER A 314 -7.33 -1.93 -19.32
CA SER A 314 -7.44 -3.35 -19.66
C SER A 314 -8.90 -3.85 -19.65
N PHE A 315 -9.76 -3.29 -18.83
CA PHE A 315 -11.19 -3.58 -18.83
C PHE A 315 -11.95 -2.87 -19.97
N SER A 316 -11.48 -1.71 -20.41
CA SER A 316 -12.07 -0.98 -21.54
C SER A 316 -11.83 -1.66 -22.88
N ALA A 317 -10.86 -2.56 -22.98
CA ALA A 317 -10.52 -3.33 -24.18
C ALA A 317 -11.45 -4.54 -24.44
N LYS A 318 -12.63 -4.64 -23.82
CA LYS A 318 -13.65 -5.58 -24.29
C LYS A 318 -13.98 -5.24 -25.74
N PRO A 319 -13.88 -6.20 -26.67
CA PRO A 319 -14.35 -5.95 -28.03
C PRO A 319 -15.82 -5.48 -27.97
N ALA A 320 -16.11 -4.40 -28.65
CA ALA A 320 -17.50 -4.08 -28.93
C ALA A 320 -18.16 -5.34 -29.52
N ASP A 321 -19.26 -5.78 -28.93
CA ASP A 321 -20.04 -6.87 -29.49
C ASP A 321 -20.23 -6.59 -30.99
N PRO A 322 -19.94 -7.53 -31.88
CA PRO A 322 -20.17 -7.32 -33.29
C PRO A 322 -21.64 -6.96 -33.45
N CYS A 323 -21.90 -5.77 -33.92
CA CYS A 323 -23.26 -5.30 -34.25
C CYS A 323 -23.96 -6.41 -35.01
N ILE A 324 -25.01 -6.96 -34.42
CA ILE A 324 -25.97 -7.78 -35.16
C ILE A 324 -26.59 -6.83 -36.17
N PRO A 325 -26.46 -7.05 -37.49
CA PRO A 325 -27.09 -6.21 -38.47
C PRO A 325 -28.61 -6.30 -38.28
N PRO A 326 -29.34 -5.18 -38.40
CA PRO A 326 -30.80 -5.21 -38.34
C PRO A 326 -31.32 -6.10 -39.46
N SER A 327 -32.16 -7.04 -39.10
CA SER A 327 -32.94 -7.89 -40.00
C SER A 327 -33.99 -7.13 -40.78
#